data_caf14cb06fb42abcad130b2bbf0abdaa
#
_entry.id   caf14cb06fb42abcad130b2bbf0abdaa
#
_cell.length_a   1.000
_cell.length_b   1.000
_cell.length_c   1.000
_cell.angle_alpha   90.00
_cell.angle_beta   90.00
_cell.angle_gamma   90.00
#
_symmetry.space_group_name_H-M   'P 1'
#
loop_
_entity.id
_entity.type
_entity.pdbx_description
1 polymer ?
#
loop_
_entity_poly.entity_id
_entity_poly.type
_entity_poly.pdbx_seq_one_letter_code
_entity_poly.pdbx_strand_id
1 'polypeptide(L)'
;MIVVEETLNKKWNWWPLFPLYPYGKKKTILRELIPDQIWSLEQIQGLYYVAVPIRMTVIKVDNGLMLINPLPPTKELINELEKLIAIHGNVKTIILPSASGLEHKIGLPALSRIFNEAEIWLCPGQWSFPINLPLDFLGIPSKRSRILFEEGTPHTNSFKWSSLGPLNLGLGRYQEISCFHYPTKTLHVLSLIHI
;
A
#
# COMPACT_ATOMS: atom_id res chain seq x y z
N MET A 1 -13.09 13.51 -10.28
CA MET A 1 -14.33 12.84 -9.83
C MET A 1 -14.71 11.65 -10.71
N ILE A 2 -14.83 11.77 -12.04
CA ILE A 2 -15.22 10.68 -12.97
C ILE A 2 -14.25 9.48 -12.91
N VAL A 3 -12.94 9.71 -12.84
CA VAL A 3 -11.92 8.65 -12.80
C VAL A 3 -11.99 7.82 -11.50
N VAL A 4 -12.34 8.46 -10.39
CA VAL A 4 -12.48 7.78 -9.08
C VAL A 4 -13.67 6.83 -9.12
N GLU A 5 -14.81 7.28 -9.63
CA GLU A 5 -16.04 6.48 -9.67
C GLU A 5 -15.90 5.26 -10.60
N GLU A 6 -15.26 5.44 -11.76
CA GLU A 6 -14.98 4.34 -12.69
C GLU A 6 -14.01 3.31 -12.07
N THR A 7 -13.01 3.78 -11.31
CA THR A 7 -12.04 2.91 -10.64
C THR A 7 -12.68 2.12 -9.50
N LEU A 8 -13.59 2.72 -8.73
CA LEU A 8 -14.29 2.08 -7.62
C LEU A 8 -15.31 1.04 -8.07
N ASN A 9 -15.86 1.20 -9.28
CA ASN A 9 -16.86 0.28 -9.83
C ASN A 9 -16.26 -0.90 -10.62
N LYS A 10 -14.95 -0.92 -10.84
CA LYS A 10 -14.29 -2.05 -11.51
C LYS A 10 -14.43 -3.32 -10.68
N LYS A 11 -15.17 -4.30 -11.23
CA LYS A 11 -15.21 -5.67 -10.70
C LYS A 11 -13.93 -6.39 -11.10
N TRP A 12 -13.33 -7.13 -10.17
CA TRP A 12 -12.21 -8.02 -10.47
C TRP A 12 -12.70 -9.25 -11.21
N ASN A 13 -12.89 -9.17 -12.50
CA ASN A 13 -13.36 -10.27 -13.35
C ASN A 13 -12.26 -11.32 -13.63
N TRP A 14 -11.02 -11.06 -13.23
CA TRP A 14 -9.85 -11.85 -13.61
C TRP A 14 -9.51 -13.01 -12.68
N TRP A 15 -10.24 -13.21 -11.58
CA TRP A 15 -9.95 -14.26 -10.61
C TRP A 15 -11.17 -15.15 -10.32
N PRO A 16 -11.70 -15.91 -11.31
CA PRO A 16 -12.85 -16.79 -11.08
C PRO A 16 -12.54 -17.91 -10.09
N LEU A 17 -11.24 -18.29 -9.95
CA LEU A 17 -10.78 -19.33 -9.02
C LEU A 17 -10.57 -18.80 -7.58
N PHE A 18 -10.52 -17.48 -7.39
CA PHE A 18 -10.27 -16.85 -6.10
C PHE A 18 -11.33 -15.79 -5.85
N PRO A 19 -12.44 -16.11 -5.20
CA PRO A 19 -13.48 -15.13 -4.92
C PRO A 19 -12.96 -14.07 -3.93
N LEU A 20 -12.42 -12.99 -4.48
CA LEU A 20 -12.10 -11.79 -3.73
C LEU A 20 -13.37 -10.99 -3.48
N TYR A 21 -13.51 -10.44 -2.28
CA TYR A 21 -14.61 -9.51 -2.02
C TYR A 21 -14.52 -8.29 -2.95
N PRO A 22 -15.62 -7.89 -3.61
CA PRO A 22 -15.66 -6.69 -4.43
C PRO A 22 -15.24 -5.46 -3.61
N TYR A 23 -14.44 -4.57 -4.16
CA TYR A 23 -13.95 -3.38 -3.49
C TYR A 23 -15.07 -2.56 -2.83
N GLY A 24 -16.15 -2.31 -3.54
CA GLY A 24 -17.25 -1.48 -3.05
C GLY A 24 -18.03 -2.05 -1.85
N LYS A 25 -17.79 -3.30 -1.45
CA LYS A 25 -18.44 -3.94 -0.31
C LYS A 25 -17.56 -4.07 0.92
N LYS A 26 -16.30 -3.62 0.84
CA LYS A 26 -15.37 -3.70 1.97
C LYS A 26 -15.56 -2.51 2.88
N LYS A 27 -15.88 -2.79 4.15
CA LYS A 27 -15.88 -1.75 5.17
C LYS A 27 -14.45 -1.29 5.44
N THR A 28 -14.26 0.03 5.48
CA THR A 28 -12.99 0.66 5.85
C THR A 28 -13.13 1.31 7.22
N ILE A 29 -12.20 1.03 8.12
CA ILE A 29 -12.16 1.61 9.46
C ILE A 29 -10.97 2.54 9.52
N LEU A 30 -11.21 3.82 9.80
CA LEU A 30 -10.18 4.81 10.08
C LEU A 30 -9.91 4.86 11.59
N ARG A 31 -8.64 4.85 11.98
CA ARG A 31 -8.19 5.12 13.34
C ARG A 31 -7.09 6.15 13.31
N GLU A 32 -7.18 7.16 14.13
CA GLU A 32 -6.07 8.04 14.41
C GLU A 32 -5.15 7.38 15.46
N LEU A 33 -3.90 7.12 15.07
CA LEU A 33 -2.92 6.44 15.94
C LEU A 33 -2.09 7.45 16.72
N ILE A 34 -1.66 8.51 16.05
CA ILE A 34 -0.96 9.65 16.66
C ILE A 34 -1.66 10.91 16.18
N PRO A 35 -2.13 11.75 17.10
CA PRO A 35 -2.90 12.95 16.78
C PRO A 35 -2.20 13.82 15.72
N ASP A 36 -2.94 14.15 14.66
CA ASP A 36 -2.52 15.02 13.56
C ASP A 36 -1.25 14.58 12.80
N GLN A 37 -0.81 13.30 12.95
CA GLN A 37 0.41 12.79 12.35
C GLN A 37 0.25 11.45 11.66
N ILE A 38 -0.42 10.47 12.31
CA ILE A 38 -0.46 9.09 11.82
C ILE A 38 -1.87 8.51 11.96
N TRP A 39 -2.38 7.97 10.89
CA TRP A 39 -3.66 7.26 10.83
C TRP A 39 -3.50 5.86 10.26
N SER A 40 -4.38 4.95 10.62
CA SER A 40 -4.54 3.66 9.96
C SER A 40 -5.91 3.56 9.30
N LEU A 41 -5.92 3.01 8.11
CA LEU A 41 -7.12 2.58 7.39
C LEU A 41 -7.07 1.06 7.31
N GLU A 42 -8.11 0.40 7.78
CA GLU A 42 -8.16 -1.05 7.92
C GLU A 42 -9.30 -1.63 7.11
N GLN A 43 -9.02 -2.72 6.38
CA GLN A 43 -10.00 -3.50 5.64
C GLN A 43 -9.78 -4.99 5.91
N ILE A 44 -10.85 -5.78 5.84
CA ILE A 44 -10.76 -7.23 5.84
C ILE A 44 -10.72 -7.69 4.39
N GLN A 45 -9.67 -8.40 4.01
CA GLN A 45 -9.59 -9.09 2.74
C GLN A 45 -9.85 -10.57 2.95
N GLY A 46 -10.71 -11.15 2.12
CA GLY A 46 -11.05 -12.56 2.18
C GLY A 46 -10.63 -13.29 0.93
N LEU A 47 -10.07 -14.48 1.11
CA LEU A 47 -9.81 -15.44 0.05
C LEU A 47 -10.42 -16.76 0.50
N TYR A 48 -11.49 -17.22 -0.17
CA TYR A 48 -12.30 -18.37 0.26
C TYR A 48 -12.80 -18.21 1.71
N TYR A 49 -12.29 -19.03 2.62
CA TYR A 49 -12.68 -19.06 4.04
C TYR A 49 -11.66 -18.32 4.94
N VAL A 50 -10.61 -17.75 4.36
CA VAL A 50 -9.59 -17.00 5.11
C VAL A 50 -9.87 -15.52 5.00
N ALA A 51 -10.06 -14.86 6.13
CA ALA A 51 -10.20 -13.41 6.21
C ALA A 51 -8.96 -12.83 6.90
N VAL A 52 -8.25 -11.93 6.22
CA VAL A 52 -7.04 -11.30 6.72
C VAL A 52 -7.29 -9.81 6.89
N PRO A 53 -7.09 -9.24 8.08
CA PRO A 53 -7.10 -7.80 8.26
C PRO A 53 -5.85 -7.20 7.60
N ILE A 54 -6.06 -6.25 6.69
CA ILE A 54 -4.97 -5.51 6.05
C ILE A 54 -5.09 -4.05 6.45
N ARG A 55 -3.96 -3.45 6.75
CA ARG A 55 -3.84 -2.07 7.18
C ARG A 55 -3.00 -1.26 6.20
N MET A 56 -3.48 -0.11 5.85
CA MET A 56 -2.72 0.98 5.25
C MET A 56 -2.42 2.02 6.31
N THR A 57 -1.16 2.42 6.45
CA THR A 57 -0.79 3.54 7.32
C THR A 57 -0.71 4.81 6.48
N VAL A 58 -1.32 5.87 6.97
CA VAL A 58 -1.24 7.22 6.41
C VAL A 58 -0.39 8.05 7.35
N ILE A 59 0.65 8.70 6.84
CA ILE A 59 1.56 9.54 7.63
C ILE A 59 1.62 10.92 7.00
N LYS A 60 1.50 11.94 7.84
CA LYS A 60 1.73 13.32 7.43
C LYS A 60 3.21 13.52 7.13
N VAL A 61 3.50 14.06 5.98
CA VAL A 61 4.84 14.43 5.52
C VAL A 61 4.85 15.89 5.10
N ASP A 62 6.03 16.40 4.78
CA ASP A 62 6.14 17.78 4.28
C ASP A 62 5.26 17.93 3.03
N ASN A 63 4.32 18.89 3.11
CA ASN A 63 3.38 19.25 2.04
C ASN A 63 2.41 18.15 1.59
N GLY A 64 2.03 17.22 2.46
CA GLY A 64 1.02 16.23 2.11
C GLY A 64 1.06 14.94 2.92
N LEU A 65 0.64 13.85 2.30
CA LEU A 65 0.47 12.55 2.91
C LEU A 65 1.32 11.48 2.22
N MET A 66 1.83 10.55 3.00
CA MET A 66 2.45 9.30 2.55
C MET A 66 1.56 8.11 2.92
N LEU A 67 1.31 7.23 1.96
CA LEU A 67 0.56 5.98 2.15
C LEU A 67 1.52 4.80 2.18
N ILE A 68 1.48 3.99 3.24
CA ILE A 68 2.26 2.74 3.35
C ILE A 68 1.30 1.57 3.31
N ASN A 69 1.58 0.60 2.45
CA ASN A 69 0.77 -0.59 2.22
C ASN A 69 -0.63 -0.26 1.65
N PRO A 70 -0.72 0.14 0.37
CA PRO A 70 -1.92 0.65 -0.24
C PRO A 70 -3.06 -0.37 -0.25
N LEU A 71 -4.21 0.00 0.29
CA LEU A 71 -5.44 -0.80 0.28
C LEU A 71 -6.23 -0.62 -1.02
N PRO A 72 -7.07 -1.60 -1.38
CA PRO A 72 -8.07 -1.43 -2.44
C PRO A 72 -8.97 -0.22 -2.16
N PRO A 73 -9.11 0.73 -3.12
CA PRO A 73 -9.93 1.91 -2.92
C PRO A 73 -11.42 1.53 -2.89
N THR A 74 -12.05 1.72 -1.74
CA THR A 74 -13.50 1.71 -1.58
C THR A 74 -14.00 3.16 -1.50
N LYS A 75 -15.29 3.38 -1.68
CA LYS A 75 -15.87 4.72 -1.46
C LYS A 75 -15.57 5.26 -0.06
N GLU A 76 -15.69 4.40 0.95
CA GLU A 76 -15.37 4.76 2.35
C GLU A 76 -13.90 5.16 2.49
N LEU A 77 -12.97 4.35 1.94
CA LEU A 77 -11.53 4.64 2.01
C LEU A 77 -11.20 6.00 1.36
N ILE A 78 -11.75 6.24 0.17
CA ILE A 78 -11.51 7.49 -0.54
C ILE A 78 -12.09 8.68 0.22
N ASN A 79 -13.31 8.56 0.74
CA ASN A 79 -13.93 9.62 1.55
C ASN A 79 -13.08 9.96 2.79
N GLU A 80 -12.50 8.96 3.47
CA GLU A 80 -11.64 9.20 4.62
C GLU A 80 -10.31 9.84 4.21
N LEU A 81 -9.72 9.41 3.09
CA LEU A 81 -8.51 10.04 2.54
C LEU A 81 -8.78 11.49 2.10
N GLU A 82 -9.91 11.77 1.47
CA GLU A 82 -10.28 13.13 1.05
C GLU A 82 -10.38 14.09 2.24
N LYS A 83 -10.91 13.63 3.39
CA LYS A 83 -10.92 14.43 4.62
C LYS A 83 -9.49 14.76 5.09
N LEU A 84 -8.59 13.79 5.09
CA LEU A 84 -7.20 14.00 5.46
C LEU A 84 -6.48 14.90 4.45
N ILE A 85 -6.73 14.72 3.17
CA ILE A 85 -6.16 15.55 2.09
C ILE A 85 -6.59 17.01 2.23
N ALA A 86 -7.85 17.27 2.58
CA ALA A 86 -8.37 18.62 2.76
C ALA A 86 -7.65 19.38 3.88
N ILE A 87 -7.11 18.69 4.87
CA ILE A 87 -6.43 19.28 6.02
C ILE A 87 -4.91 19.32 5.81
N HIS A 88 -4.33 18.25 5.26
CA HIS A 88 -2.89 18.03 5.27
C HIS A 88 -2.22 18.12 3.88
N GLY A 89 -3.02 18.30 2.83
CA GLY A 89 -2.53 18.32 1.45
C GLY A 89 -2.56 16.97 0.75
N ASN A 90 -2.23 16.96 -0.52
CA ASN A 90 -2.36 15.79 -1.41
C ASN A 90 -1.46 14.61 -1.00
N VAL A 91 -1.83 13.42 -1.47
CA VAL A 91 -0.94 12.25 -1.39
C VAL A 91 0.29 12.49 -2.27
N LYS A 92 1.47 12.48 -1.66
CA LYS A 92 2.78 12.71 -2.30
C LYS A 92 3.53 11.42 -2.58
N THR A 93 3.33 10.42 -1.73
CA THR A 93 4.13 9.19 -1.77
C THR A 93 3.26 7.97 -1.47
N ILE A 94 3.44 6.91 -2.24
CA ILE A 94 2.82 5.61 -2.00
C ILE A 94 3.94 4.58 -1.90
N ILE A 95 3.97 3.85 -0.79
CA ILE A 95 4.97 2.83 -0.50
C ILE A 95 4.34 1.44 -0.57
N LEU A 96 4.88 0.56 -1.40
CA LEU A 96 4.60 -0.88 -1.35
C LEU A 96 5.71 -1.56 -0.55
N PRO A 97 5.47 -1.91 0.72
CA PRO A 97 6.53 -2.32 1.64
C PRO A 97 6.91 -3.81 1.53
N SER A 98 6.22 -4.60 0.71
CA SER A 98 6.48 -6.04 0.55
C SER A 98 6.85 -6.40 -0.88
N ALA A 99 7.77 -7.34 -1.04
CA ALA A 99 8.14 -7.90 -2.33
C ALA A 99 7.20 -9.03 -2.77
N SER A 100 6.63 -9.75 -1.82
CA SER A 100 5.69 -10.86 -2.00
C SER A 100 4.29 -10.46 -1.50
N GLY A 101 3.34 -11.36 -1.54
CA GLY A 101 2.00 -11.10 -1.02
C GLY A 101 1.12 -10.31 -2.00
N LEU A 102 0.26 -11.02 -2.73
CA LEU A 102 -0.67 -10.39 -3.67
C LEU A 102 -1.64 -9.45 -2.96
N GLU A 103 -2.01 -9.76 -1.73
CA GLU A 103 -2.90 -8.99 -0.87
C GLU A 103 -2.40 -7.55 -0.65
N HIS A 104 -1.08 -7.35 -0.61
CA HIS A 104 -0.46 -6.04 -0.46
C HIS A 104 -0.38 -5.26 -1.78
N LYS A 105 -0.33 -5.98 -2.91
CA LYS A 105 -0.21 -5.37 -4.25
C LYS A 105 -1.53 -4.91 -4.84
N ILE A 106 -2.64 -5.55 -4.45
CA ILE A 106 -3.97 -5.36 -5.04
C ILE A 106 -4.44 -3.90 -5.02
N GLY A 107 -4.14 -3.17 -3.95
CA GLY A 107 -4.56 -1.77 -3.81
C GLY A 107 -3.77 -0.78 -4.64
N LEU A 108 -2.49 -1.08 -4.91
CA LEU A 108 -1.57 -0.14 -5.52
C LEU A 108 -1.97 0.33 -6.92
N PRO A 109 -2.35 -0.55 -7.87
CA PRO A 109 -2.71 -0.12 -9.22
C PRO A 109 -3.87 0.87 -9.26
N ALA A 110 -4.87 0.65 -8.43
CA ALA A 110 -6.04 1.51 -8.37
C ALA A 110 -5.74 2.84 -7.67
N LEU A 111 -5.07 2.81 -6.51
CA LEU A 111 -4.66 4.04 -5.81
C LEU A 111 -3.67 4.88 -6.61
N SER A 112 -2.76 4.24 -7.34
CA SER A 112 -1.80 4.95 -8.19
C SER A 112 -2.45 5.69 -9.36
N ARG A 113 -3.62 5.27 -9.82
CA ARG A 113 -4.41 6.00 -10.83
C ARG A 113 -5.18 7.16 -10.22
N ILE A 114 -5.70 6.99 -9.00
CA ILE A 114 -6.40 8.07 -8.29
C ILE A 114 -5.42 9.17 -7.89
N PHE A 115 -4.27 8.80 -7.34
CA PHE A 115 -3.20 9.72 -6.93
C PHE A 115 -2.07 9.70 -7.98
N ASN A 116 -2.38 10.18 -9.17
CA ASN A 116 -1.49 10.09 -10.34
C ASN A 116 -0.22 10.96 -10.24
N GLU A 117 -0.18 11.93 -9.34
CA GLU A 117 0.98 12.78 -9.07
C GLU A 117 1.88 12.22 -7.95
N ALA A 118 1.42 11.20 -7.21
CA ALA A 118 2.19 10.63 -6.13
C ALA A 118 3.38 9.81 -6.65
N GLU A 119 4.55 9.96 -6.02
CA GLU A 119 5.69 9.07 -6.24
C GLU A 119 5.37 7.67 -5.70
N ILE A 120 5.78 6.64 -6.42
CA ILE A 120 5.58 5.26 -6.01
C ILE A 120 6.94 4.65 -5.68
N TRP A 121 7.05 4.07 -4.49
CA TRP A 121 8.24 3.40 -4.03
C TRP A 121 7.95 1.94 -3.69
N LEU A 122 8.72 1.04 -4.26
CA LEU A 122 8.51 -0.40 -4.18
C LEU A 122 9.61 -1.05 -3.36
N CYS A 123 9.24 -2.02 -2.55
CA CYS A 123 10.19 -2.95 -1.95
C CYS A 123 11.01 -3.62 -3.05
N PRO A 124 12.36 -3.76 -2.90
CA PRO A 124 13.19 -4.48 -3.86
C PRO A 124 12.75 -5.92 -4.08
N GLY A 125 13.12 -6.48 -5.24
CA GLY A 125 12.87 -7.89 -5.53
C GLY A 125 11.40 -8.26 -5.67
N GLN A 126 10.59 -7.35 -6.22
CA GLN A 126 9.17 -7.62 -6.50
C GLN A 126 8.99 -8.94 -7.23
N TRP A 127 8.09 -9.76 -6.73
CA TRP A 127 7.81 -11.09 -7.25
C TRP A 127 6.31 -11.37 -7.28
N SER A 128 5.84 -12.09 -8.27
CA SER A 128 4.45 -12.52 -8.39
C SER A 128 4.37 -14.03 -8.55
N PHE A 129 3.57 -14.67 -7.68
CA PHE A 129 3.30 -16.11 -7.75
C PHE A 129 2.13 -16.42 -8.70
N PRO A 130 2.14 -17.51 -9.46
CA PRO A 130 3.23 -18.51 -9.61
C PRO A 130 4.27 -18.14 -10.68
N ILE A 131 4.01 -17.10 -11.44
CA ILE A 131 4.85 -16.64 -12.55
C ILE A 131 5.29 -15.23 -12.24
N ASN A 132 6.59 -14.96 -12.34
CA ASN A 132 7.12 -13.62 -12.14
C ASN A 132 6.77 -12.74 -13.35
N LEU A 133 5.74 -11.91 -13.20
CA LEU A 133 5.27 -10.99 -14.23
C LEU A 133 5.90 -9.61 -14.06
N PRO A 134 6.14 -8.89 -15.18
CA PRO A 134 6.53 -7.48 -15.13
C PRO A 134 5.53 -6.62 -14.36
N LEU A 135 6.01 -5.56 -13.70
CA LEU A 135 5.19 -4.67 -12.88
C LEU A 135 3.98 -4.11 -13.63
N ASP A 136 4.15 -3.75 -14.89
CA ASP A 136 3.06 -3.20 -15.71
C ASP A 136 1.93 -4.22 -15.93
N PHE A 137 2.25 -5.52 -15.99
CA PHE A 137 1.25 -6.59 -16.05
C PHE A 137 0.42 -6.69 -14.77
N LEU A 138 1.02 -6.36 -13.64
CA LEU A 138 0.33 -6.24 -12.35
C LEU A 138 -0.43 -4.92 -12.22
N GLY A 139 -0.38 -4.06 -13.24
CA GLY A 139 -0.99 -2.74 -13.23
C GLY A 139 -0.23 -1.71 -12.39
N ILE A 140 1.01 -2.01 -12.01
CA ILE A 140 1.91 -1.09 -11.30
C ILE A 140 2.67 -0.27 -12.35
N PRO A 141 2.57 1.07 -12.36
CA PRO A 141 3.18 1.90 -13.40
C PRO A 141 4.71 1.94 -13.24
N SER A 142 5.44 1.06 -13.94
CA SER A 142 6.90 0.92 -13.84
C SER A 142 7.65 2.24 -14.07
N LYS A 143 7.23 3.03 -15.07
CA LYS A 143 7.85 4.32 -15.41
C LYS A 143 7.77 5.40 -14.31
N ARG A 144 6.87 5.23 -13.35
CA ARG A 144 6.63 6.17 -12.24
C ARG A 144 7.02 5.58 -10.89
N SER A 145 7.44 4.31 -10.89
CA SER A 145 7.83 3.60 -9.69
C SER A 145 9.34 3.58 -9.54
N ARG A 146 9.81 3.77 -8.32
CA ARG A 146 11.22 3.68 -7.91
C ARG A 146 11.40 2.50 -6.97
N ILE A 147 12.59 1.92 -6.97
CA ILE A 147 12.93 0.80 -6.07
C ILE A 147 13.66 1.35 -4.85
N LEU A 148 13.11 1.08 -3.66
CA LEU A 148 13.72 1.47 -2.39
C LEU A 148 15.15 0.92 -2.27
N PHE A 149 16.06 1.73 -1.78
CA PHE A 149 17.52 1.50 -1.63
C PHE A 149 18.32 1.42 -2.93
N GLU A 150 17.72 1.02 -4.05
CA GLU A 150 18.41 1.02 -5.35
C GLU A 150 18.44 2.43 -5.95
N GLU A 151 17.33 3.15 -5.82
CA GLU A 151 17.18 4.52 -6.33
C GLU A 151 17.08 5.56 -5.19
N GLY A 152 17.43 5.15 -3.97
CA GLY A 152 17.33 5.96 -2.76
C GLY A 152 16.16 5.60 -1.89
N THR A 153 15.76 6.52 -1.00
CA THR A 153 14.61 6.38 -0.12
C THR A 153 13.91 7.73 0.05
N PRO A 154 12.56 7.76 0.14
CA PRO A 154 11.84 9.01 0.27
C PRO A 154 11.93 9.58 1.68
N HIS A 155 11.75 10.89 1.82
CA HIS A 155 11.60 11.61 3.09
C HIS A 155 12.72 11.33 4.13
N THR A 156 13.98 11.27 3.69
CA THR A 156 15.14 10.87 4.52
C THR A 156 15.35 11.74 5.77
N ASN A 157 14.89 13.00 5.76
CA ASN A 157 14.97 13.89 6.93
C ASN A 157 14.03 13.45 8.06
N SER A 158 12.93 12.77 7.72
CA SER A 158 11.88 12.37 8.68
C SER A 158 11.84 10.88 8.93
N PHE A 159 12.48 10.07 8.05
CA PHE A 159 12.41 8.61 8.12
C PHE A 159 13.76 7.94 8.00
N LYS A 160 13.95 6.91 8.81
CA LYS A 160 15.00 5.91 8.61
C LYS A 160 14.36 4.64 8.05
N TRP A 161 14.81 4.23 6.88
CA TRP A 161 14.33 3.02 6.20
C TRP A 161 15.24 1.82 6.47
N SER A 162 14.65 0.66 6.57
CA SER A 162 15.36 -0.61 6.74
C SER A 162 14.67 -1.72 5.98
N SER A 163 15.44 -2.72 5.54
CA SER A 163 14.92 -3.90 4.84
C SER A 163 15.15 -5.15 5.67
N LEU A 164 14.14 -5.99 5.78
CA LEU A 164 14.20 -7.36 6.27
C LEU A 164 14.23 -8.30 5.06
N GLY A 165 15.28 -9.09 4.95
CA GLY A 165 15.51 -9.99 3.80
C GLY A 165 16.48 -9.42 2.76
N PRO A 166 16.59 -10.06 1.59
CA PRO A 166 15.73 -11.13 1.08
C PRO A 166 15.92 -12.47 1.80
N LEU A 167 14.81 -13.09 2.18
CA LEU A 167 14.77 -14.44 2.75
C LEU A 167 14.20 -15.42 1.70
N ASN A 168 14.82 -16.58 1.56
CA ASN A 168 14.27 -17.63 0.71
C ASN A 168 13.47 -18.62 1.56
N LEU A 169 12.15 -18.56 1.44
CA LEU A 169 11.21 -19.40 2.19
C LEU A 169 10.72 -20.61 1.36
N GLY A 170 11.43 -20.97 0.28
CA GLY A 170 11.09 -22.09 -0.58
C GLY A 170 10.00 -21.82 -1.62
N LEU A 171 9.05 -20.96 -1.34
CA LEU A 171 7.98 -20.55 -2.25
C LEU A 171 8.25 -19.20 -2.94
N GLY A 172 9.48 -18.68 -2.83
CA GLY A 172 9.88 -17.41 -3.41
C GLY A 172 10.70 -16.56 -2.44
N ARG A 173 11.08 -15.37 -2.91
CA ARG A 173 11.80 -14.39 -2.10
C ARG A 173 10.83 -13.62 -1.23
N TYR A 174 11.10 -13.58 0.05
CA TYR A 174 10.41 -12.73 1.01
C TYR A 174 11.30 -11.54 1.36
N GLN A 175 10.77 -10.35 1.23
CA GLN A 175 11.44 -9.12 1.63
C GLN A 175 10.39 -8.10 2.05
N GLU A 176 10.62 -7.46 3.17
CA GLU A 176 9.77 -6.38 3.69
C GLU A 176 10.60 -5.17 4.05
N ILE A 177 9.94 -4.01 3.97
CA ILE A 177 10.51 -2.73 4.35
C ILE A 177 9.85 -2.28 5.64
N SER A 178 10.68 -1.82 6.56
CA SER A 178 10.26 -1.10 7.74
C SER A 178 10.79 0.34 7.72
N CYS A 179 10.12 1.24 8.41
CA CYS A 179 10.62 2.58 8.57
C CYS A 179 10.38 3.10 9.99
N PHE A 180 11.34 3.88 10.46
CA PHE A 180 11.24 4.61 11.73
C PHE A 180 10.98 6.08 11.43
N HIS A 181 9.85 6.60 11.92
CA HIS A 181 9.46 8.00 11.78
C HIS A 181 10.00 8.79 12.97
N TYR A 182 11.00 9.66 12.71
CA TYR A 182 11.69 10.42 13.75
C TYR A 182 10.78 11.35 14.55
N PRO A 183 9.89 12.15 13.92
CA PRO A 183 9.08 13.10 14.67
C PRO A 183 8.19 12.46 15.72
N THR A 184 7.58 11.31 15.41
CA THR A 184 6.66 10.62 16.32
C THR A 184 7.32 9.46 17.07
N LYS A 185 8.60 9.16 16.80
CA LYS A 185 9.35 8.01 17.35
C LYS A 185 8.62 6.69 17.14
N THR A 186 7.99 6.52 15.98
CA THR A 186 7.18 5.35 15.65
C THR A 186 7.90 4.46 14.64
N LEU A 187 7.95 3.17 14.93
CA LEU A 187 8.41 2.14 14.00
C LEU A 187 7.22 1.55 13.25
N HIS A 188 7.28 1.60 11.93
CA HIS A 188 6.30 0.98 11.03
C HIS A 188 6.86 -0.31 10.47
N VAL A 189 6.14 -1.40 10.69
CA VAL A 189 6.42 -2.73 10.15
C VAL A 189 5.16 -3.27 9.49
N LEU A 190 5.30 -4.07 8.44
CA LEU A 190 4.17 -4.64 7.74
C LEU A 190 3.64 -5.88 8.47
N SER A 191 4.54 -6.81 8.77
CA SER A 191 4.22 -7.99 9.56
C SER A 191 5.34 -8.29 10.55
N LEU A 192 4.96 -8.92 11.66
CA LEU A 192 5.89 -9.53 12.60
C LEU A 192 5.84 -11.03 12.34
N ILE A 193 6.87 -11.57 11.74
CA ILE A 193 7.05 -13.02 11.65
C ILE A 193 7.65 -13.45 12.98
N HIS A 194 6.85 -14.13 13.81
CA HIS A 194 7.39 -14.88 14.92
C HIS A 194 8.01 -16.17 14.35
N ILE A 195 9.32 -16.21 14.30
CA ILE A 195 10.07 -17.43 14.02
C ILE A 195 10.34 -18.16 15.34
#